data_e2956f46098fc23d8fa561255a0f19dc
#
_entry.id   e2956f46098fc23d8fa561255a0f19dc
#
_cell.length_a   1.000
_cell.length_b   1.000
_cell.length_c   1.000
_cell.angle_alpha   90.00
_cell.angle_beta   90.00
_cell.angle_gamma   90.00
#
_symmetry.space_group_name_H-M   'P 1'
#
loop_
_entity.id
_entity.type
_entity.pdbx_description
1 polymer ?
#
loop_
_entity_poly.entity_id
_entity_poly.type
_entity_poly.pdbx_seq_one_letter_code
_entity_poly.pdbx_strand_id
1 'polypeptide(L)'
;MNQIPPITDAELEVMRVLWSNPDCPSSEVVKKMTERMGWSPNTTRTLLSRLVQKEAAGAKLEKGSKRTQLFYPNISEQEYLRSETKSFMKKLYGGALKPMLANFLQDKKLNAQEIEDLKALFDENRSDGEPEKREP
;
A
#
# COMPACT_ATOMS: atom_id res chain seq x y z
N MET A 1 -0.43 -16.46 -10.14
CA MET A 1 -0.06 -15.24 -9.99
C MET A 1 -1.02 -14.40 -9.34
N ASN A 2 -0.68 -13.89 -8.31
CA ASN A 2 -1.55 -13.11 -7.55
C ASN A 2 -1.57 -11.71 -7.99
N GLN A 3 -2.70 -11.29 -8.44
CA GLN A 3 -2.82 -9.92 -8.80
C GLN A 3 -3.38 -9.17 -7.65
N ILE A 4 -2.86 -8.01 -7.41
CA ILE A 4 -3.37 -7.14 -6.36
C ILE A 4 -4.64 -6.49 -6.91
N PRO A 5 -5.77 -6.66 -6.25
CA PRO A 5 -7.00 -6.05 -6.76
C PRO A 5 -6.94 -4.54 -6.63
N PRO A 6 -7.70 -3.84 -7.44
CA PRO A 6 -7.71 -2.37 -7.35
C PRO A 6 -8.36 -1.95 -6.05
N ILE A 7 -7.74 -1.03 -5.36
CA ILE A 7 -8.20 -0.52 -4.08
C ILE A 7 -8.44 0.97 -4.21
N THR A 8 -9.63 1.43 -3.87
CA THR A 8 -9.93 2.85 -3.95
C THR A 8 -9.26 3.59 -2.81
N ASP A 9 -9.21 4.91 -2.90
CA ASP A 9 -8.59 5.71 -1.85
C ASP A 9 -9.27 5.49 -0.50
N ALA A 10 -10.59 5.39 -0.49
CA ALA A 10 -11.31 5.16 0.76
C ALA A 10 -11.00 3.76 1.31
N GLU A 11 -10.95 2.77 0.42
CA GLU A 11 -10.62 1.42 0.85
C GLU A 11 -9.19 1.34 1.38
N LEU A 12 -8.30 2.14 0.83
CA LEU A 12 -6.93 2.16 1.30
C LEU A 12 -6.86 2.62 2.76
N GLU A 13 -7.71 3.59 3.13
CA GLU A 13 -7.70 4.05 4.50
C GLU A 13 -8.10 2.93 5.47
N VAL A 14 -9.04 2.09 5.05
CA VAL A 14 -9.41 0.93 5.87
C VAL A 14 -8.25 -0.07 5.92
N MET A 15 -7.60 -0.32 4.80
CA MET A 15 -6.46 -1.24 4.77
C MET A 15 -5.35 -0.76 5.69
N ARG A 16 -5.14 0.54 5.81
CA ARG A 16 -4.10 1.07 6.71
C ARG A 16 -4.37 0.67 8.15
N VAL A 17 -5.65 0.64 8.54
CA VAL A 17 -6.00 0.20 9.89
C VAL A 17 -5.69 -1.29 10.03
N LEU A 18 -6.02 -2.09 9.02
CA LEU A 18 -5.79 -3.53 9.09
C LEU A 18 -4.30 -3.86 9.09
N TRP A 19 -3.49 -3.12 8.35
CA TRP A 19 -2.06 -3.35 8.34
C TRP A 19 -1.43 -3.03 9.71
N SER A 20 -1.97 -2.03 10.38
CA SER A 20 -1.46 -1.66 11.69
C SER A 20 -2.04 -2.52 12.81
N ASN A 21 -3.18 -3.12 12.57
CA ASN A 21 -3.87 -3.89 13.60
C ASN A 21 -4.40 -5.18 13.01
N PRO A 22 -3.55 -6.17 12.75
CA PRO A 22 -4.00 -7.43 12.18
C PRO A 22 -5.00 -8.10 13.09
N ASP A 23 -5.96 -8.80 12.51
CA ASP A 23 -7.00 -9.47 13.26
C ASP A 23 -7.80 -8.47 14.10
N CYS A 24 -8.32 -7.45 13.44
CA CYS A 24 -9.03 -6.37 14.09
C CYS A 24 -10.54 -6.59 14.04
N PRO A 25 -11.24 -6.51 15.17
CA PRO A 25 -12.71 -6.64 15.15
C PRO A 25 -13.33 -5.49 14.38
N SER A 26 -14.47 -5.74 13.76
CA SER A 26 -15.11 -4.69 12.96
C SER A 26 -15.46 -3.46 13.80
N SER A 27 -15.82 -3.65 15.06
CA SER A 27 -16.13 -2.51 15.91
C SER A 27 -14.91 -1.61 16.10
N GLU A 28 -13.75 -2.21 16.16
CA GLU A 28 -12.53 -1.44 16.34
C GLU A 28 -12.16 -0.72 15.06
N VAL A 29 -12.36 -1.36 13.91
CA VAL A 29 -12.11 -0.72 12.63
C VAL A 29 -13.05 0.49 12.49
N VAL A 30 -14.34 0.30 12.84
CA VAL A 30 -15.31 1.38 12.77
C VAL A 30 -14.88 2.54 13.66
N LYS A 31 -14.47 2.24 14.89
CA LYS A 31 -14.06 3.26 15.82
C LYS A 31 -12.89 4.08 15.29
N LYS A 32 -11.87 3.38 14.76
CA LYS A 32 -10.69 4.06 14.25
C LYS A 32 -11.01 4.91 13.03
N MET A 33 -11.88 4.42 12.16
CA MET A 33 -12.22 5.19 10.98
C MET A 33 -13.07 6.40 11.31
N THR A 34 -13.94 6.26 12.31
CA THR A 34 -14.71 7.41 12.76
C THR A 34 -13.78 8.48 13.32
N GLU A 35 -12.78 8.06 14.09
CA GLU A 35 -11.82 9.01 14.66
C GLU A 35 -10.95 9.67 13.62
N ARG A 36 -10.51 8.90 12.63
CA ARG A 36 -9.60 9.44 11.64
C ARG A 36 -10.27 10.18 10.52
N MET A 37 -11.38 9.66 10.04
CA MET A 37 -12.00 10.18 8.84
C MET A 37 -13.39 10.77 9.06
N GLY A 38 -13.95 10.59 10.25
CA GLY A 38 -15.31 11.08 10.51
C GLY A 38 -16.37 10.29 9.78
N TRP A 39 -16.06 9.08 9.34
CA TRP A 39 -17.03 8.29 8.60
C TRP A 39 -18.07 7.66 9.50
N SER A 40 -19.27 7.46 8.97
CA SER A 40 -20.29 6.76 9.72
C SER A 40 -19.92 5.28 9.78
N PRO A 41 -20.45 4.56 10.79
CA PRO A 41 -20.17 3.12 10.87
C PRO A 41 -20.56 2.36 9.62
N ASN A 42 -21.66 2.74 8.97
CA ASN A 42 -22.08 2.03 7.77
C ASN A 42 -21.08 2.19 6.63
N THR A 43 -20.50 3.36 6.51
CA THR A 43 -19.50 3.59 5.48
C THR A 43 -18.31 2.63 5.66
N THR A 44 -17.83 2.51 6.89
CA THR A 44 -16.71 1.63 7.16
C THR A 44 -17.08 0.17 6.91
N ARG A 45 -18.27 -0.24 7.35
CA ARG A 45 -18.68 -1.63 7.15
C ARG A 45 -18.83 -1.97 5.68
N THR A 46 -19.34 -1.04 4.88
CA THR A 46 -19.47 -1.25 3.45
C THR A 46 -18.09 -1.43 2.81
N LEU A 47 -17.13 -0.60 3.22
CA LEU A 47 -15.78 -0.70 2.67
C LEU A 47 -15.10 -2.00 3.09
N LEU A 48 -15.32 -2.44 4.33
CA LEU A 48 -14.79 -3.72 4.77
C LEU A 48 -15.36 -4.86 3.93
N SER A 49 -16.67 -4.84 3.67
CA SER A 49 -17.30 -5.86 2.85
C SER A 49 -16.72 -5.89 1.45
N ARG A 50 -16.49 -4.72 0.89
CA ARG A 50 -15.91 -4.64 -0.45
C ARG A 50 -14.50 -5.19 -0.49
N LEU A 51 -13.72 -4.90 0.54
CA LEU A 51 -12.35 -5.39 0.59
C LEU A 51 -12.32 -6.91 0.70
N VAL A 52 -13.26 -7.49 1.45
CA VAL A 52 -13.34 -8.93 1.55
C VAL A 52 -13.79 -9.53 0.23
N GLN A 53 -14.74 -8.90 -0.45
CA GLN A 53 -15.17 -9.38 -1.75
C GLN A 53 -14.04 -9.35 -2.76
N LYS A 54 -13.20 -8.36 -2.71
CA LYS A 54 -12.05 -8.24 -3.59
C LYS A 54 -10.91 -9.15 -3.18
N GLU A 55 -11.05 -9.78 -2.04
CA GLU A 55 -10.00 -10.62 -1.48
C GLU A 55 -8.73 -9.85 -1.10
N ALA A 56 -8.87 -8.54 -0.93
CA ALA A 56 -7.78 -7.74 -0.39
C ALA A 56 -7.71 -7.92 1.12
N ALA A 57 -8.83 -8.26 1.75
CA ALA A 57 -8.89 -8.52 3.16
C ALA A 57 -9.65 -9.81 3.38
N GLY A 58 -9.52 -10.38 4.55
CA GLY A 58 -10.27 -11.57 4.92
C GLY A 58 -10.93 -11.35 6.25
N ALA A 59 -11.85 -12.23 6.59
CA ALA A 59 -12.55 -12.17 7.86
C ALA A 59 -12.62 -13.56 8.45
N LYS A 60 -12.48 -13.65 9.76
CA LYS A 60 -12.59 -14.93 10.44
C LYS A 60 -13.25 -14.68 11.78
N LEU A 61 -13.82 -15.72 12.37
CA LEU A 61 -14.43 -15.54 13.65
C LEU A 61 -13.37 -15.54 14.74
N GLU A 62 -13.61 -14.72 15.75
CA GLU A 62 -12.71 -14.68 16.87
C GLU A 62 -12.84 -15.98 17.63
N LYS A 63 -11.74 -16.53 18.11
CA LYS A 63 -11.73 -17.78 18.81
C LYS A 63 -12.66 -17.70 20.00
N GLY A 64 -13.54 -18.65 20.12
CA GLY A 64 -14.49 -18.68 21.23
C GLY A 64 -15.71 -17.82 21.03
N SER A 65 -15.86 -17.19 19.89
CA SER A 65 -16.99 -16.35 19.63
C SER A 65 -17.72 -16.85 18.40
N LYS A 66 -19.02 -16.69 18.38
CA LYS A 66 -19.80 -17.05 17.22
C LYS A 66 -20.26 -15.83 16.46
N ARG A 67 -19.92 -14.66 16.95
CA ARG A 67 -20.36 -13.44 16.32
C ARG A 67 -19.29 -12.48 15.93
N THR A 68 -18.24 -12.42 16.69
CA THR A 68 -17.21 -11.42 16.46
C THR A 68 -16.30 -11.83 15.33
N GLN A 69 -16.30 -11.03 14.27
CA GLN A 69 -15.40 -11.29 13.17
C GLN A 69 -14.17 -10.42 13.30
N LEU A 70 -13.03 -11.01 12.96
CA LEU A 70 -11.78 -10.29 12.94
C LEU A 70 -11.38 -10.13 11.49
N PHE A 71 -10.98 -8.94 11.13
CA PHE A 71 -10.59 -8.65 9.76
C PHE A 71 -9.07 -8.56 9.68
N TYR A 72 -8.51 -9.03 8.60
CA TYR A 72 -7.07 -9.04 8.43
C TYR A 72 -6.73 -8.78 6.96
N PRO A 73 -5.53 -8.27 6.69
CA PRO A 73 -5.17 -8.00 5.31
C PRO A 73 -4.69 -9.28 4.64
N ASN A 74 -5.10 -9.51 3.40
CA ASN A 74 -4.63 -10.63 2.61
C ASN A 74 -3.43 -10.23 1.76
N ILE A 75 -3.21 -8.93 1.59
CA ILE A 75 -2.05 -8.45 0.86
C ILE A 75 -1.28 -7.59 1.85
N SER A 76 0.03 -7.65 1.80
CA SER A 76 0.82 -6.84 2.72
C SER A 76 0.89 -5.42 2.21
N GLU A 77 1.20 -4.50 3.10
CA GLU A 77 1.37 -3.11 2.72
C GLU A 77 2.48 -2.99 1.68
N GLN A 78 3.56 -3.72 1.87
CA GLN A 78 4.66 -3.67 0.94
C GLN A 78 4.28 -4.17 -0.44
N GLU A 79 3.51 -5.25 -0.52
CA GLU A 79 3.03 -5.75 -1.79
C GLU A 79 2.17 -4.70 -2.50
N TYR A 80 1.30 -4.07 -1.73
CA TYR A 80 0.44 -3.04 -2.29
C TYR A 80 1.25 -1.86 -2.82
N LEU A 81 2.20 -1.38 -2.01
CA LEU A 81 3.02 -0.24 -2.41
C LEU A 81 3.84 -0.55 -3.65
N ARG A 82 4.38 -1.75 -3.72
CA ARG A 82 5.14 -2.14 -4.90
C ARG A 82 4.28 -2.16 -6.13
N SER A 83 3.08 -2.71 -6.00
CA SER A 83 2.16 -2.79 -7.11
C SER A 83 1.75 -1.41 -7.60
N GLU A 84 1.45 -0.51 -6.66
CA GLU A 84 1.06 0.85 -7.01
C GLU A 84 2.21 1.61 -7.66
N THR A 85 3.40 1.44 -7.14
CA THR A 85 4.59 2.10 -7.69
C THR A 85 4.82 1.64 -9.12
N LYS A 86 4.71 0.34 -9.34
CA LYS A 86 4.93 -0.21 -10.66
C LYS A 86 3.91 0.31 -11.66
N SER A 87 2.64 0.35 -11.26
CA SER A 87 1.57 0.86 -12.11
C SER A 87 1.77 2.34 -12.42
N PHE A 88 2.14 3.10 -11.40
CA PHE A 88 2.40 4.52 -11.54
C PHE A 88 3.52 4.77 -12.55
N MET A 89 4.63 4.08 -12.36
CA MET A 89 5.78 4.24 -13.24
C MET A 89 5.44 3.87 -14.68
N LYS A 90 4.71 2.79 -14.84
CA LYS A 90 4.37 2.34 -16.17
C LYS A 90 3.39 3.30 -16.84
N LYS A 91 2.39 3.71 -16.10
CA LYS A 91 1.35 4.57 -16.65
C LYS A 91 1.85 5.96 -17.03
N LEU A 92 2.60 6.57 -16.16
CA LEU A 92 3.02 7.95 -16.36
C LEU A 92 4.39 8.13 -16.98
N TYR A 93 5.27 7.17 -16.78
CA TYR A 93 6.64 7.33 -17.24
C TYR A 93 7.15 6.18 -18.10
N GLY A 94 6.23 5.33 -18.55
CA GLY A 94 6.63 4.20 -19.39
C GLY A 94 7.66 3.31 -18.75
N GLY A 95 7.74 3.32 -17.44
CA GLY A 95 8.71 2.51 -16.70
C GLY A 95 10.04 3.18 -16.47
N ALA A 96 10.22 4.40 -16.98
CA ALA A 96 11.52 5.07 -16.86
C ALA A 96 11.67 5.82 -15.55
N LEU A 97 12.72 5.55 -14.84
CA LEU A 97 12.97 6.15 -13.54
C LEU A 97 13.46 7.60 -13.65
N LYS A 98 14.34 7.87 -14.57
CA LYS A 98 14.96 9.17 -14.65
C LYS A 98 13.98 10.33 -14.83
N PRO A 99 13.04 10.28 -15.78
CA PRO A 99 12.10 11.39 -15.93
C PRO A 99 11.20 11.54 -14.72
N MET A 100 10.89 10.45 -14.03
CA MET A 100 10.08 10.53 -12.83
C MET A 100 10.83 11.31 -11.75
N LEU A 101 12.11 10.96 -11.55
CA LEU A 101 12.91 11.64 -10.55
C LEU A 101 13.13 13.10 -10.93
N ALA A 102 13.37 13.37 -12.22
CA ALA A 102 13.58 14.74 -12.65
C ALA A 102 12.35 15.61 -12.34
N ASN A 103 11.17 15.06 -12.60
CA ASN A 103 9.95 15.79 -12.34
C ASN A 103 9.75 16.01 -10.83
N PHE A 104 10.02 14.98 -10.05
CA PHE A 104 9.87 15.07 -8.61
C PHE A 104 10.81 16.15 -8.02
N LEU A 105 12.04 16.17 -8.51
CA LEU A 105 13.04 17.08 -7.97
C LEU A 105 12.87 18.54 -8.38
N GLN A 106 11.96 18.80 -9.31
CA GLN A 106 11.71 20.17 -9.66
C GLN A 106 11.09 20.95 -8.51
N ASP A 107 10.23 20.30 -7.75
CA ASP A 107 9.56 20.96 -6.66
C ASP A 107 10.13 20.64 -5.30
N LYS A 108 11.00 19.68 -5.22
CA LYS A 108 11.53 19.29 -3.94
C LYS A 108 13.03 19.23 -4.00
N LYS A 109 13.69 19.98 -3.14
CA LYS A 109 15.12 19.92 -3.06
C LYS A 109 15.52 18.99 -1.93
N LEU A 110 16.47 18.16 -2.21
CA LEU A 110 16.93 17.19 -1.23
C LEU A 110 18.10 17.76 -0.45
N ASN A 111 18.12 17.49 0.84
CA ASN A 111 19.26 17.92 1.65
C ASN A 111 20.37 16.86 1.53
N ALA A 112 21.51 17.14 2.13
CA ALA A 112 22.67 16.25 2.00
C ALA A 112 22.40 14.86 2.52
N GLN A 113 21.68 14.77 3.63
CA GLN A 113 21.39 13.45 4.20
C GLN A 113 20.47 12.63 3.31
N GLU A 114 19.47 13.28 2.74
CA GLU A 114 18.54 12.59 1.83
C GLU A 114 19.28 12.08 0.60
N ILE A 115 20.22 12.86 0.09
CA ILE A 115 21.02 12.44 -1.06
C ILE A 115 21.85 11.23 -0.71
N GLU A 116 22.47 11.23 0.46
CA GLU A 116 23.29 10.10 0.87
C GLU A 116 22.43 8.85 1.06
N ASP A 117 21.26 9.01 1.63
CA ASP A 117 20.35 7.89 1.83
C ASP A 117 19.95 7.30 0.48
N LEU A 118 19.67 8.15 -0.49
CA LEU A 118 19.29 7.67 -1.82
C LEU A 118 20.44 6.97 -2.50
N LYS A 119 21.65 7.50 -2.36
CA LYS A 119 22.81 6.83 -2.94
C LYS A 119 23.00 5.45 -2.36
N ALA A 120 22.79 5.32 -1.06
CA ALA A 120 22.92 4.02 -0.42
C ALA A 120 21.88 3.04 -0.97
N LEU A 121 20.65 3.50 -1.17
CA LEU A 121 19.62 2.64 -1.73
C LEU A 121 19.96 2.17 -3.14
N PHE A 122 20.47 3.07 -3.96
CA PHE A 122 20.85 2.71 -5.30
C PHE A 122 21.99 1.71 -5.31
N ASP A 123 22.94 1.89 -4.42
CA ASP A 123 24.09 0.98 -4.35
C ASP A 123 23.65 -0.40 -3.93
N GLU A 124 22.72 -0.50 -2.99
CA GLU A 124 22.22 -1.77 -2.55
C GLU A 124 21.49 -2.49 -3.67
N ASN A 125 20.81 -1.76 -4.50
CA ASN A 125 20.02 -2.36 -5.55
C ASN A 125 20.82 -2.56 -6.84
N ARG A 126 22.09 -2.21 -6.83
CA ARG A 126 22.87 -2.30 -8.00
C ARG A 126 23.10 -3.71 -8.45
N SER A 127 22.97 -3.90 -9.76
CA SER A 127 23.17 -5.20 -10.30
C SER A 127 24.63 -5.34 -10.55
N ASP A 128 25.34 -5.97 -9.65
CA ASP A 128 26.71 -6.11 -9.78
C ASP A 128 27.20 -6.73 -10.98
N GLY A 129 28.13 -6.25 -11.56
CA GLY A 129 28.78 -6.86 -12.60
C GLY A 129 28.06 -6.84 -13.88
N GLU A 130 26.95 -6.28 -13.93
CA GLU A 130 26.22 -6.37 -15.08
C GLU A 130 26.19 -5.10 -15.70
N PRO A 131 26.99 -4.86 -16.53
CA PRO A 131 27.03 -3.61 -17.15
C PRO A 131 25.77 -3.47 -17.89
N GLU A 132 25.22 -2.39 -17.78
CA GLU A 132 24.09 -2.17 -18.36
C GLU A 132 24.13 -2.43 -19.72
N LYS A 133 23.35 -3.17 -20.14
CA LYS A 133 23.25 -3.45 -21.39
C LYS A 133 22.66 -2.40 -22.07
N ARG A 134 23.12 -1.27 -22.05
CA ARG A 134 22.53 -0.33 -22.65
C ARG A 134 22.73 -0.49 -24.02
N GLU A 135 21.86 -0.37 -24.74
CA GLU A 135 21.95 -0.54 -26.06
C GLU A 135 22.49 0.59 -26.63
N PRO A 136 23.32 0.51 -27.44
CA PRO A 136 23.94 1.65 -28.07
C PRO A 136 22.95 2.38 -28.94
#